data_77d31d06a21de5e91491bf7021b27323
#
_entry.id   77d31d06a21de5e91491bf7021b27323
#
_cell.length_a   1.000
_cell.length_b   1.000
_cell.length_c   1.000
_cell.angle_alpha   90.00
_cell.angle_beta   90.00
_cell.angle_gamma   90.00
#
_symmetry.space_group_name_H-M   'P 1'
#
loop_
_entity.id
_entity.type
_entity.pdbx_description
1 polymer ?
#
loop_
_entity_poly.entity_id
_entity_poly.type
_entity_poly.pdbx_seq_one_letter_code
_entity_poly.pdbx_strand_id
1 'polypeptide(L)'
;MEAIARKMTLSGFLKANEHPEKMQRRNSYPCELPAIARKMIRPDATHDRKEKSGMKYDLRKIMLKAWKNFRKYKDLSFGEALHRAWLSAKAEEINQQGVEAAKAAAGITEEAETWSTWKQLGYEVVHGAKALFSCQLIWGSRGDGKTYTASFFGKSQVVITE
;
A
#
# COMPACT_ATOMS: atom_id res chain seq x y z
N MET A 1 -31.23 39.34 -48.73
CA MET A 1 -31.82 38.11 -48.13
C MET A 1 -31.50 38.12 -46.66
N GLU A 2 -32.52 38.36 -45.86
CA GLU A 2 -32.43 38.72 -44.44
C GLU A 2 -32.22 37.52 -43.54
N ALA A 3 -31.26 37.61 -42.63
CA ALA A 3 -30.98 36.66 -41.58
C ALA A 3 -31.85 37.00 -40.36
N ILE A 4 -32.83 36.17 -40.05
CA ILE A 4 -33.68 36.28 -38.86
C ILE A 4 -32.94 35.73 -37.65
N ALA A 5 -32.43 36.63 -36.82
CA ALA A 5 -31.88 36.30 -35.50
C ALA A 5 -33.02 36.03 -34.50
N ARG A 6 -33.24 34.79 -34.08
CA ARG A 6 -34.15 34.47 -32.96
C ARG A 6 -33.44 34.69 -31.64
N LYS A 7 -33.82 35.74 -30.94
CA LYS A 7 -33.55 35.97 -29.50
C LYS A 7 -34.30 34.92 -28.69
N MET A 8 -33.56 34.00 -28.07
CA MET A 8 -34.08 33.18 -26.99
C MET A 8 -33.92 33.92 -25.68
N THR A 9 -35.03 34.33 -25.10
CA THR A 9 -35.12 34.99 -23.79
C THR A 9 -34.83 34.00 -22.67
N LEU A 10 -33.84 34.29 -21.86
CA LEU A 10 -33.49 33.65 -20.59
C LEU A 10 -34.50 34.03 -19.49
N SER A 11 -35.70 33.48 -19.53
CA SER A 11 -36.74 33.77 -18.55
C SER A 11 -37.49 32.49 -18.14
N GLY A 12 -36.82 31.52 -17.61
CA GLY A 12 -37.49 30.26 -17.24
C GLY A 12 -36.74 29.40 -16.21
N PHE A 13 -35.64 29.85 -15.63
CA PHE A 13 -34.82 28.96 -14.76
C PHE A 13 -34.65 29.45 -13.31
N LEU A 14 -35.58 30.25 -12.80
CA LEU A 14 -35.56 30.72 -11.41
C LEU A 14 -36.89 30.46 -10.71
N LYS A 15 -37.29 29.18 -10.60
CA LYS A 15 -38.32 28.74 -9.63
C LYS A 15 -38.15 27.29 -9.32
N ALA A 16 -37.29 26.95 -8.41
CA ALA A 16 -37.33 25.72 -7.60
C ALA A 16 -36.15 25.68 -6.64
N ASN A 17 -36.11 26.47 -5.62
CA ASN A 17 -35.29 26.22 -4.44
C ASN A 17 -35.78 27.07 -3.24
N GLU A 18 -37.07 26.96 -2.94
CA GLU A 18 -37.62 27.38 -1.65
C GLU A 18 -38.00 26.13 -0.85
N HIS A 19 -37.06 25.52 -0.18
CA HIS A 19 -37.28 24.63 0.96
C HIS A 19 -36.13 24.79 1.98
N PRO A 20 -36.05 25.89 2.71
CA PRO A 20 -35.10 26.03 3.81
C PRO A 20 -35.55 25.35 5.12
N GLU A 21 -36.77 24.79 5.21
CA GLU A 21 -37.31 24.34 6.50
C GLU A 21 -37.10 22.87 6.91
N LYS A 22 -36.41 22.03 6.10
CA LYS A 22 -36.18 20.64 6.47
C LYS A 22 -34.81 20.32 7.06
N MET A 23 -33.99 21.30 7.34
CA MET A 23 -32.64 21.07 7.88
C MET A 23 -32.50 21.37 9.39
N GLN A 24 -33.55 21.55 10.12
CA GLN A 24 -33.49 21.86 11.57
C GLN A 24 -34.00 20.76 12.49
N ARG A 25 -34.04 19.50 12.01
CA ARG A 25 -34.17 18.33 12.91
C ARG A 25 -32.80 17.69 13.10
N ARG A 26 -31.91 18.42 13.73
CA ARG A 26 -30.63 17.87 14.17
C ARG A 26 -30.56 17.85 15.66
N ASN A 27 -30.55 16.61 16.14
CA ASN A 27 -29.74 16.18 17.28
C ASN A 27 -29.89 16.99 18.55
N SER A 28 -31.04 16.94 19.15
CA SER A 28 -31.13 16.96 20.59
C SER A 28 -31.12 15.54 21.16
N TYR A 29 -30.07 14.76 20.83
CA TYR A 29 -29.73 13.63 21.67
C TYR A 29 -28.98 14.22 22.87
N PRO A 30 -29.50 14.09 24.10
CA PRO A 30 -28.76 14.53 25.28
C PRO A 30 -27.44 13.75 25.28
N CYS A 31 -26.32 14.45 25.31
CA CYS A 31 -24.97 13.90 25.43
C CYS A 31 -24.68 13.18 26.76
N GLU A 32 -25.67 13.06 27.61
CA GLU A 32 -25.52 12.36 28.90
C GLU A 32 -26.05 10.95 28.79
N LEU A 33 -25.13 10.01 28.56
CA LEU A 33 -25.42 8.60 28.74
C LEU A 33 -25.84 8.36 30.19
N PRO A 34 -26.95 7.63 30.43
CA PRO A 34 -27.40 7.32 31.81
C PRO A 34 -26.27 6.61 32.54
N ALA A 35 -26.16 6.87 33.83
CA ALA A 35 -25.09 6.35 34.71
C ALA A 35 -24.87 4.82 34.60
N ILE A 36 -25.93 4.10 34.27
CA ILE A 36 -25.91 2.64 34.03
C ILE A 36 -25.08 2.28 32.77
N ALA A 37 -25.16 3.08 31.71
CA ALA A 37 -24.39 2.86 30.49
C ALA A 37 -22.89 3.14 30.68
N ARG A 38 -22.51 4.06 31.57
CA ARG A 38 -21.11 4.33 31.93
C ARG A 38 -20.44 3.14 32.63
N LYS A 39 -21.20 2.30 33.34
CA LYS A 39 -20.66 1.14 34.04
C LYS A 39 -20.42 -0.06 33.14
N MET A 40 -20.96 -0.05 31.89
CA MET A 40 -20.75 -1.10 30.88
C MET A 40 -19.59 -0.81 29.93
N ILE A 41 -19.07 0.40 29.93
CA ILE A 41 -17.84 0.71 29.20
C ILE A 41 -16.70 0.25 30.11
N ARG A 42 -16.28 -0.99 29.97
CA ARG A 42 -15.07 -1.51 30.60
C ARG A 42 -13.88 -0.71 30.08
N PRO A 43 -13.14 0.03 30.93
CA PRO A 43 -11.95 0.78 30.51
C PRO A 43 -10.74 -0.13 30.24
N ASP A 44 -10.91 -1.44 30.27
CA ASP A 44 -9.82 -2.41 30.11
C ASP A 44 -10.11 -3.40 28.98
N ALA A 45 -10.34 -2.82 27.81
CA ALA A 45 -10.03 -3.54 26.60
C ALA A 45 -8.63 -3.07 26.14
N THR A 46 -7.60 -3.40 26.93
CA THR A 46 -6.34 -3.78 26.35
C THR A 46 -6.71 -4.85 25.35
N HIS A 47 -6.88 -4.43 24.08
CA HIS A 47 -6.98 -5.31 22.96
C HIS A 47 -5.63 -6.05 22.93
N ASP A 48 -5.49 -7.04 23.80
CA ASP A 48 -4.67 -8.20 23.54
C ASP A 48 -5.20 -8.75 22.23
N ARG A 49 -4.71 -8.15 21.17
CA ARG A 49 -4.92 -8.62 19.82
C ARG A 49 -4.11 -9.90 19.74
N LYS A 50 -4.67 -10.95 20.41
CA LYS A 50 -4.27 -12.35 20.25
C LYS A 50 -3.99 -12.50 18.78
N GLU A 51 -2.71 -12.56 18.44
CA GLU A 51 -2.28 -12.80 17.09
C GLU A 51 -3.07 -13.99 16.60
N LYS A 52 -4.01 -13.73 15.69
CA LYS A 52 -4.74 -14.79 15.02
C LYS A 52 -3.71 -15.50 14.15
N SER A 53 -3.02 -16.46 14.78
CA SER A 53 -2.16 -17.42 14.12
C SER A 53 -3.00 -18.10 13.03
N GLY A 54 -2.86 -17.68 11.78
CA GLY A 54 -3.58 -18.24 10.67
C GLY A 54 -3.69 -17.37 9.42
N MET A 55 -3.49 -16.07 9.51
CA MET A 55 -3.48 -15.24 8.31
C MET A 55 -2.06 -15.05 7.80
N LYS A 56 -1.78 -15.64 6.64
CA LYS A 56 -0.50 -15.59 5.92
C LYS A 56 -0.05 -14.15 5.60
N TYR A 57 -1.00 -13.22 5.44
CA TYR A 57 -0.74 -11.83 5.06
C TYR A 57 -1.21 -10.84 6.12
N ASP A 58 -0.42 -9.79 6.36
CA ASP A 58 -0.80 -8.67 7.23
C ASP A 58 -1.78 -7.73 6.48
N LEU A 59 -3.07 -7.95 6.72
CA LEU A 59 -4.14 -7.16 6.10
C LEU A 59 -4.02 -5.67 6.41
N ARG A 60 -3.50 -5.31 7.59
CA ARG A 60 -3.32 -3.92 7.97
C ARG A 60 -2.27 -3.24 7.09
N LYS A 61 -1.12 -3.88 6.86
CA LYS A 61 -0.09 -3.36 5.95
C LYS A 61 -0.61 -3.23 4.53
N ILE A 62 -1.35 -4.22 4.03
CA ILE A 62 -1.96 -4.19 2.70
C ILE A 62 -2.92 -3.01 2.57
N MET A 63 -3.80 -2.82 3.55
CA MET A 63 -4.76 -1.71 3.55
C MET A 63 -4.06 -0.35 3.62
N LEU A 64 -3.06 -0.18 4.47
CA LEU A 64 -2.26 1.06 4.55
C LEU A 64 -1.54 1.36 3.23
N LYS A 65 -0.99 0.33 2.56
CA LYS A 65 -0.37 0.46 1.24
C LYS A 65 -1.39 0.85 0.17
N ALA A 66 -2.58 0.27 0.19
CA ALA A 66 -3.68 0.62 -0.72
C ALA A 66 -4.07 2.10 -0.56
N TRP A 67 -4.29 2.57 0.67
CA TRP A 67 -4.59 3.98 0.94
C TRP A 67 -3.46 4.93 0.51
N LYS A 68 -2.20 4.54 0.72
CA LYS A 68 -1.03 5.31 0.26
C LYS A 68 -1.02 5.43 -1.27
N ASN A 69 -1.26 4.33 -1.98
CA ASN A 69 -1.33 4.31 -3.43
C ASN A 69 -2.50 5.16 -3.96
N PHE A 70 -3.68 5.02 -3.39
CA PHE A 70 -4.87 5.79 -3.76
C PHE A 70 -4.66 7.30 -3.61
N ARG A 71 -3.99 7.75 -2.52
CA ARG A 71 -3.68 9.18 -2.32
C ARG A 71 -2.59 9.69 -3.26
N LYS A 72 -1.66 8.83 -3.64
CA LYS A 72 -0.53 9.20 -4.50
C LYS A 72 -0.94 9.34 -5.96
N TYR A 73 -1.81 8.47 -6.43
CA TYR A 73 -2.24 8.40 -7.83
C TYR A 73 -3.72 8.80 -7.92
N LYS A 74 -3.99 10.04 -8.37
CA LYS A 74 -5.35 10.60 -8.42
C LYS A 74 -6.28 9.87 -9.40
N ASP A 75 -5.72 9.26 -10.43
CA ASP A 75 -6.47 8.57 -11.48
C ASP A 75 -6.78 7.11 -11.13
N LEU A 76 -6.32 6.64 -9.97
CA LEU A 76 -6.45 5.25 -9.55
C LEU A 76 -7.70 5.08 -8.69
N SER A 77 -8.58 4.13 -9.03
CA SER A 77 -9.68 3.76 -8.15
C SER A 77 -9.17 3.06 -6.88
N PHE A 78 -9.91 3.15 -5.77
CA PHE A 78 -9.50 2.47 -4.53
C PHE A 78 -9.42 0.94 -4.71
N GLY A 79 -10.33 0.35 -5.50
CA GLY A 79 -10.29 -1.09 -5.82
C GLY A 79 -9.00 -1.49 -6.51
N GLU A 80 -8.55 -0.68 -7.46
CA GLU A 80 -7.30 -0.89 -8.18
C GLU A 80 -6.06 -0.69 -7.28
N ALA A 81 -6.09 0.33 -6.41
CA ALA A 81 -5.06 0.55 -5.42
C ALA A 81 -4.93 -0.63 -4.44
N LEU A 82 -6.07 -1.21 -4.02
CA LEU A 82 -6.11 -2.40 -3.18
C LEU A 82 -5.59 -3.63 -3.92
N HIS A 83 -5.98 -3.82 -5.18
CA HIS A 83 -5.46 -4.90 -6.02
C HIS A 83 -3.93 -4.83 -6.15
N ARG A 84 -3.38 -3.66 -6.43
CA ARG A 84 -1.91 -3.44 -6.50
C ARG A 84 -1.21 -3.70 -5.15
N ALA A 85 -1.84 -3.34 -4.03
CA ALA A 85 -1.31 -3.62 -2.71
C ALA A 85 -1.24 -5.12 -2.41
N TRP A 86 -2.25 -5.88 -2.83
CA TRP A 86 -2.27 -7.35 -2.75
C TRP A 86 -1.22 -8.00 -3.64
N LEU A 87 -1.10 -7.58 -4.89
CA LEU A 87 -0.04 -8.08 -5.78
C LEU A 87 1.35 -7.83 -5.20
N SER A 88 1.56 -6.67 -4.59
CA SER A 88 2.82 -6.35 -3.92
C SER A 88 3.11 -7.27 -2.74
N ALA A 89 2.10 -7.59 -1.92
CA ALA A 89 2.27 -8.49 -0.77
C ALA A 89 2.60 -9.92 -1.21
N LYS A 90 1.96 -10.41 -2.28
CA LYS A 90 2.26 -11.72 -2.86
C LYS A 90 3.63 -11.77 -3.52
N ALA A 91 4.06 -10.68 -4.16
CA ALA A 91 5.35 -10.60 -4.82
C ALA A 91 6.52 -10.78 -3.83
N GLU A 92 6.40 -10.26 -2.62
CA GLU A 92 7.43 -10.38 -1.58
C GLU A 92 7.73 -11.86 -1.26
N GLU A 93 6.67 -12.65 -1.06
CA GLU A 93 6.81 -14.08 -0.78
C GLU A 93 7.39 -14.87 -1.98
N ILE A 94 6.87 -14.60 -3.19
CA ILE A 94 7.35 -15.25 -4.41
C ILE A 94 8.83 -14.92 -4.65
N ASN A 95 9.22 -13.66 -4.41
CA ASN A 95 10.59 -13.23 -4.55
C ASN A 95 11.51 -13.94 -3.54
N GLN A 96 11.09 -14.04 -2.29
CA GLN A 96 11.87 -14.75 -1.27
C GLN A 96 12.09 -16.21 -1.65
N GLN A 97 11.04 -16.92 -2.04
CA GLN A 97 11.16 -18.32 -2.51
C GLN A 97 12.06 -18.42 -3.75
N GLY A 98 11.96 -17.46 -4.69
CA GLY A 98 12.80 -17.41 -5.88
C GLY A 98 14.28 -17.21 -5.55
N VAL A 99 14.60 -16.34 -4.61
CA VAL A 99 15.98 -16.11 -4.14
C VAL A 99 16.53 -17.36 -3.45
N GLU A 100 15.77 -17.98 -2.55
CA GLU A 100 16.17 -19.20 -1.85
C GLU A 100 16.43 -20.36 -2.82
N ALA A 101 15.56 -20.55 -3.82
CA ALA A 101 15.73 -21.56 -4.85
C ALA A 101 16.98 -21.30 -5.70
N ALA A 102 17.20 -20.05 -6.13
CA ALA A 102 18.37 -19.67 -6.93
C ALA A 102 19.68 -19.82 -6.12
N LYS A 103 19.67 -19.47 -4.84
CA LYS A 103 20.80 -19.66 -3.92
C LYS A 103 21.13 -21.13 -3.73
N ALA A 104 20.11 -21.98 -3.54
CA ALA A 104 20.28 -23.42 -3.42
C ALA A 104 20.82 -24.05 -4.71
N ALA A 105 20.30 -23.64 -5.87
CA ALA A 105 20.78 -24.10 -7.18
C ALA A 105 22.23 -23.71 -7.46
N ALA A 106 22.66 -22.56 -6.97
CA ALA A 106 24.05 -22.11 -7.06
C ALA A 106 24.97 -22.73 -5.98
N GLY A 107 24.44 -23.52 -5.03
CA GLY A 107 25.20 -24.18 -3.96
C GLY A 107 25.80 -23.20 -2.95
N ILE A 108 25.22 -22.00 -2.80
CA ILE A 108 25.76 -20.93 -1.95
C ILE A 108 25.15 -21.05 -0.56
N THR A 109 26.00 -21.19 0.45
CA THR A 109 25.60 -21.28 1.86
C THR A 109 25.77 -19.97 2.62
N GLU A 110 26.63 -19.05 2.11
CA GLU A 110 26.86 -17.75 2.73
C GLU A 110 25.66 -16.80 2.55
N GLU A 111 25.64 -15.76 3.38
CA GLU A 111 24.69 -14.66 3.27
C GLU A 111 24.95 -13.89 1.95
N ALA A 112 23.93 -13.75 1.14
CA ALA A 112 24.04 -13.08 -0.16
C ALA A 112 22.87 -12.13 -0.35
N GLU A 113 23.19 -10.87 -0.62
CA GLU A 113 22.24 -9.79 -0.79
C GLU A 113 22.52 -8.98 -2.04
N THR A 114 21.56 -8.15 -2.43
CA THR A 114 21.76 -7.24 -3.57
C THR A 114 22.70 -6.11 -3.20
N TRP A 115 23.34 -5.50 -4.20
CA TRP A 115 24.22 -4.33 -3.99
C TRP A 115 23.52 -3.21 -3.22
N SER A 116 22.25 -2.93 -3.50
CA SER A 116 21.48 -1.89 -2.81
C SER A 116 21.20 -2.24 -1.34
N THR A 117 20.98 -3.52 -1.03
CA THR A 117 20.79 -3.98 0.35
C THR A 117 22.06 -3.87 1.13
N TRP A 118 23.20 -4.31 0.57
CA TRP A 118 24.50 -4.16 1.20
C TRP A 118 24.84 -2.70 1.52
N LYS A 119 24.56 -1.80 0.56
CA LYS A 119 24.76 -0.35 0.79
C LYS A 119 23.87 0.20 1.91
N GLN A 120 22.63 -0.26 2.04
CA GLN A 120 21.75 0.15 3.16
C GLN A 120 22.25 -0.37 4.52
N LEU A 121 22.95 -1.50 4.53
CA LEU A 121 23.56 -2.09 5.72
C LEU A 121 24.93 -1.49 6.06
N GLY A 122 25.42 -0.54 5.27
CA GLY A 122 26.73 0.11 5.50
C GLY A 122 27.91 -0.67 4.93
N TYR A 123 27.65 -1.55 3.96
CA TYR A 123 28.69 -2.29 3.25
C TYR A 123 28.80 -1.84 1.80
N GLU A 124 29.98 -1.96 1.23
CA GLU A 124 30.23 -1.72 -0.18
C GLU A 124 30.79 -2.98 -0.84
N VAL A 125 30.25 -3.31 -2.02
CA VAL A 125 30.72 -4.45 -2.81
C VAL A 125 32.08 -4.09 -3.42
N VAL A 126 33.06 -4.96 -3.26
CA VAL A 126 34.42 -4.77 -3.82
C VAL A 126 34.35 -4.55 -5.32
N HIS A 127 35.01 -3.49 -5.81
CA HIS A 127 35.01 -3.15 -7.22
C HIS A 127 35.54 -4.31 -8.08
N GLY A 128 34.78 -4.69 -9.10
CA GLY A 128 35.14 -5.83 -9.98
C GLY A 128 34.66 -7.20 -9.46
N ALA A 129 34.00 -7.28 -8.28
CA ALA A 129 33.40 -8.53 -7.84
C ALA A 129 32.27 -8.96 -8.77
N LYS A 130 32.26 -10.25 -9.13
CA LYS A 130 31.18 -10.85 -9.95
C LYS A 130 30.07 -11.34 -9.04
N ALA A 131 28.82 -11.12 -9.43
CA ALA A 131 27.68 -11.66 -8.70
C ALA A 131 27.79 -13.19 -8.56
N LEU A 132 27.44 -13.71 -7.38
CA LEU A 132 27.43 -15.14 -7.12
C LEU A 132 26.32 -15.85 -7.89
N PHE A 133 25.17 -15.22 -7.94
CA PHE A 133 24.03 -15.66 -8.74
C PHE A 133 23.14 -14.46 -9.11
N SER A 134 22.22 -14.69 -10.02
CA SER A 134 21.17 -13.74 -10.37
C SER A 134 19.83 -14.44 -10.49
N CYS A 135 18.76 -13.78 -10.11
CA CYS A 135 17.41 -14.30 -10.29
C CYS A 135 16.44 -13.21 -10.74
N GLN A 136 15.30 -13.63 -11.28
CA GLN A 136 14.23 -12.72 -11.65
C GLN A 136 13.30 -12.47 -10.46
N LEU A 137 13.13 -11.21 -10.11
CA LEU A 137 12.27 -10.76 -9.02
C LEU A 137 11.11 -9.93 -9.58
N ILE A 138 9.97 -9.98 -8.89
CA ILE A 138 8.80 -9.17 -9.21
C ILE A 138 8.91 -7.82 -8.53
N TRP A 139 8.60 -6.74 -9.25
CA TRP A 139 8.53 -5.38 -8.69
C TRP A 139 7.40 -5.24 -7.69
N GLY A 140 7.66 -5.53 -6.42
CA GLY A 140 6.69 -5.38 -5.34
C GLY A 140 6.19 -3.94 -5.11
N SER A 141 6.97 -2.92 -5.50
CA SER A 141 6.58 -1.52 -5.35
C SER A 141 5.53 -1.05 -6.37
N ARG A 142 5.52 -1.63 -7.56
CA ARG A 142 4.62 -1.23 -8.67
C ARG A 142 3.28 -1.94 -8.61
N GLY A 143 3.26 -3.21 -8.19
CA GLY A 143 2.06 -4.04 -8.17
C GLY A 143 1.50 -4.37 -9.56
N ASP A 144 2.32 -4.23 -10.62
CA ASP A 144 1.97 -4.53 -12.01
C ASP A 144 2.45 -5.91 -12.48
N GLY A 145 3.09 -6.68 -11.59
CA GLY A 145 3.62 -8.00 -11.89
C GLY A 145 4.87 -8.02 -12.76
N LYS A 146 5.43 -6.87 -13.14
CA LYS A 146 6.65 -6.80 -13.93
C LYS A 146 7.84 -7.33 -13.16
N THR A 147 8.74 -8.01 -13.86
CA THR A 147 9.96 -8.61 -13.31
C THR A 147 11.20 -7.79 -13.67
N TYR A 148 12.25 -7.96 -12.89
CA TYR A 148 13.59 -7.46 -13.14
C TYR A 148 14.62 -8.50 -12.70
N THR A 149 15.82 -8.47 -13.28
CA THR A 149 16.93 -9.32 -12.86
C THR A 149 17.69 -8.64 -11.72
N ALA A 150 17.83 -9.34 -10.61
CA ALA A 150 18.64 -8.91 -9.48
C ALA A 150 19.91 -9.76 -9.41
N SER A 151 21.05 -9.12 -9.13
CA SER A 151 22.34 -9.75 -8.91
C SER A 151 22.66 -9.76 -7.43
N PHE A 152 23.16 -10.90 -6.93
CA PHE A 152 23.44 -11.13 -5.51
C PHE A 152 24.93 -11.30 -5.27
N PHE A 153 25.42 -10.62 -4.24
CA PHE A 153 26.82 -10.62 -3.81
C PHE A 153 26.92 -11.21 -2.40
N GLY A 154 27.91 -12.04 -2.18
CA GLY A 154 28.14 -12.69 -0.90
C GLY A 154 28.81 -11.77 0.12
N LYS A 155 28.71 -12.14 1.39
CA LYS A 155 29.38 -11.44 2.48
C LYS A 155 30.90 -11.40 2.34
N SER A 156 31.48 -12.38 1.68
CA SER A 156 32.91 -12.46 1.35
C SER A 156 33.36 -11.39 0.34
N GLN A 157 32.42 -10.77 -0.39
CA GLN A 157 32.67 -9.80 -1.46
C GLN A 157 32.39 -8.35 -1.06
N VAL A 158 32.09 -8.10 0.22
CA VAL A 158 31.73 -6.76 0.70
C VAL A 158 32.71 -6.29 1.78
N VAL A 159 32.92 -4.99 1.86
CA VAL A 159 33.72 -4.30 2.87
C VAL A 159 32.85 -3.29 3.61
N ILE A 160 33.17 -3.00 4.86
CA ILE A 160 32.46 -1.97 5.63
C ILE A 160 32.84 -0.61 5.07
N THR A 161 31.84 0.22 4.80
CA THR A 161 32.06 1.62 4.42
C THR A 161 32.32 2.42 5.71
N GLU A 162 33.52 2.97 5.88
CA GLU A 162 33.85 3.92 6.96
C GLU A 162 33.20 5.29 6.72
#